data_bde4baaf321e540a92896a1647361bcf
#
_entry.id   bde4baaf321e540a92896a1647361bcf
#
_cell.length_a   1.000
_cell.length_b   1.000
_cell.length_c   1.000
_cell.angle_alpha   90.00
_cell.angle_beta   90.00
_cell.angle_gamma   90.00
#
_symmetry.space_group_name_H-M   'P 1'
#
loop_
_entity.id
_entity.type
_entity.pdbx_description
1 polymer ?
#
loop_
_entity_poly.entity_id
_entity_poly.type
_entity_poly.pdbx_seq_one_letter_code
_entity_poly.pdbx_strand_id
1 'polypeptide(L)'
;MKTVNIDVTVDAPMPEAQGRILDRVDRRLRSAGFAGRHLDGALVYRPKFIGLPLVWLVRRLQNEHVAFTFTEQGPVTDVRAAGRLRGRAHTEVTEALGGR
;
A
#
# COMPACT_ATOMS: atom_id res chain seq x y z
N MET A 1 14.16 -8.51 -0.24
CA MET A 1 13.02 -7.59 -0.17
C MET A 1 13.30 -6.35 -0.97
N LYS A 2 12.31 -5.86 -1.71
CA LYS A 2 12.49 -4.67 -2.55
C LYS A 2 11.88 -3.44 -1.90
N THR A 3 12.57 -2.32 -2.02
CA THR A 3 12.05 -1.03 -1.55
C THR A 3 10.96 -0.54 -2.50
N VAL A 4 9.89 -0.01 -1.93
CA VAL A 4 8.82 0.64 -2.69
C VAL A 4 8.95 2.14 -2.47
N ASN A 5 8.99 2.89 -3.55
CA ASN A 5 9.01 4.36 -3.48
C ASN A 5 8.40 4.89 -4.79
N ILE A 6 7.08 5.00 -4.77
CA ILE A 6 6.31 5.37 -5.96
C ILE A 6 5.51 6.63 -5.66
N ASP A 7 5.63 7.63 -6.51
CA ASP A 7 4.82 8.84 -6.46
C ASP A 7 3.86 8.86 -7.63
N VAL A 8 2.57 9.08 -7.34
CA VAL A 8 1.56 9.26 -8.38
C VAL A 8 0.69 10.44 -8.02
N THR A 9 0.13 11.09 -9.04
CA THR A 9 -0.83 12.17 -8.85
C THR A 9 -2.20 11.67 -9.29
N VAL A 10 -3.18 11.79 -8.39
CA VAL A 10 -4.57 11.44 -8.67
C VAL A 10 -5.33 12.72 -8.98
N ASP A 11 -6.02 12.74 -10.11
CA ASP A 11 -6.81 13.90 -10.55
C ASP A 11 -8.15 13.92 -9.82
N ALA A 12 -8.10 14.10 -8.50
CA ALA A 12 -9.26 14.14 -7.64
C ALA A 12 -8.87 14.75 -6.28
N PRO A 13 -9.82 15.36 -5.55
CA PRO A 13 -9.57 15.84 -4.19
C PRO A 13 -9.36 14.67 -3.23
N MET A 14 -8.86 14.97 -2.03
CA MET A 14 -8.39 13.99 -1.05
C MET A 14 -9.33 12.81 -0.79
N PRO A 15 -10.61 12.98 -0.42
CA PRO A 15 -11.47 11.83 -0.10
C PRO A 15 -11.65 10.88 -1.29
N GLU A 16 -11.85 11.45 -2.47
CA GLU A 16 -12.03 10.67 -3.70
C GLU A 16 -10.73 9.97 -4.10
N ALA A 17 -9.59 10.66 -3.97
CA ALA A 17 -8.29 10.08 -4.28
C ALA A 17 -7.98 8.89 -3.38
N GLN A 18 -8.28 9.00 -2.08
CA GLN A 18 -8.12 7.89 -1.14
C GLN A 18 -8.96 6.70 -1.56
N GLY A 19 -10.22 6.93 -1.93
CA GLY A 19 -11.11 5.87 -2.40
C GLY A 19 -10.59 5.19 -3.66
N ARG A 20 -10.08 5.94 -4.62
CA ARG A 20 -9.53 5.39 -5.85
C ARG A 20 -8.29 4.53 -5.60
N ILE A 21 -7.39 4.98 -4.74
CA ILE A 21 -6.20 4.22 -4.39
C ILE A 21 -6.59 2.96 -3.63
N LEU A 22 -7.49 3.07 -2.67
CA LEU A 22 -8.00 1.93 -1.93
C LEU A 22 -8.58 0.87 -2.86
N ASP A 23 -9.42 1.27 -3.81
CA ASP A 23 -10.02 0.35 -4.78
C ASP A 23 -8.97 -0.38 -5.62
N ARG A 24 -7.88 0.29 -5.96
CA ARG A 24 -6.83 -0.31 -6.77
C ARG A 24 -5.95 -1.29 -6.00
N VAL A 25 -5.60 -0.96 -4.76
CA VAL A 25 -4.60 -1.71 -4.02
C VAL A 25 -5.16 -2.68 -2.99
N ASP A 26 -6.32 -2.40 -2.41
CA ASP A 26 -6.82 -3.17 -1.28
C ASP A 26 -7.03 -4.65 -1.60
N ARG A 27 -7.74 -4.94 -2.68
CA ARG A 27 -7.99 -6.32 -3.09
C ARG A 27 -6.68 -7.06 -3.37
N ARG A 28 -5.77 -6.41 -4.08
CA ARG A 28 -4.48 -7.01 -4.46
C ARG A 28 -3.63 -7.33 -3.24
N LEU A 29 -3.54 -6.38 -2.30
CA LEU A 29 -2.75 -6.58 -1.09
C LEU A 29 -3.40 -7.58 -0.15
N ARG A 30 -4.72 -7.59 -0.02
CA ARG A 30 -5.42 -8.61 0.76
C ARG A 30 -5.19 -10.00 0.19
N SER A 31 -5.21 -10.14 -1.13
CA SER A 31 -4.90 -11.41 -1.79
C SER A 31 -3.46 -11.86 -1.55
N ALA A 32 -2.56 -10.92 -1.33
CA ALA A 32 -1.16 -11.22 -1.02
C ALA A 32 -0.90 -11.44 0.47
N GLY A 33 -1.95 -11.41 1.31
CA GLY A 33 -1.84 -11.68 2.75
C GLY A 33 -1.61 -10.45 3.60
N PHE A 34 -2.04 -9.27 3.16
CA PHE A 34 -1.88 -8.02 3.90
C PHE A 34 -3.21 -7.50 4.40
N ALA A 35 -3.17 -6.70 5.45
CA ALA A 35 -4.32 -5.98 5.97
C ALA A 35 -3.99 -4.49 6.06
N GLY A 36 -4.94 -3.65 5.64
CA GLY A 36 -4.80 -2.21 5.65
C GLY A 36 -5.34 -1.56 6.91
N ARG A 37 -4.72 -0.45 7.32
CA ARG A 37 -5.12 0.30 8.49
C ARG A 37 -4.77 1.78 8.29
N HIS A 38 -5.68 2.66 8.69
CA HIS A 38 -5.40 4.10 8.70
C HIS A 38 -4.65 4.47 9.97
N LEU A 39 -3.46 5.05 9.82
CA LEU A 39 -2.62 5.53 10.93
C LEU A 39 -2.09 6.93 10.58
N ASP A 40 -2.43 7.90 11.40
CA ASP A 40 -1.93 9.28 11.26
C ASP A 40 -2.07 9.86 9.85
N GLY A 41 -3.21 9.62 9.22
CA GLY A 41 -3.48 10.12 7.88
C GLY A 41 -2.88 9.31 6.75
N ALA A 42 -2.16 8.25 7.06
CA ALA A 42 -1.62 7.32 6.06
C ALA A 42 -2.41 6.03 6.05
N LEU A 43 -2.43 5.37 4.90
CA LEU A 43 -3.00 4.03 4.76
C LEU A 43 -1.85 3.04 4.76
N VAL A 44 -1.73 2.24 5.82
CA VAL A 44 -0.61 1.32 6.00
C VAL A 44 -1.06 -0.12 5.86
N TYR A 45 -0.37 -0.89 5.03
CA TYR A 45 -0.60 -2.33 4.88
C TYR A 45 0.55 -3.11 5.50
N ARG A 46 0.20 -4.10 6.31
CA ARG A 46 1.16 -5.01 6.95
C ARG A 46 0.69 -6.46 6.78
N PRO A 47 1.62 -7.43 6.87
CA PRO A 47 1.23 -8.83 6.78
C PRO A 47 0.19 -9.18 7.84
N LYS A 48 -0.84 -9.87 7.40
CA LYS A 48 -1.95 -10.29 8.25
C LYS A 48 -1.65 -11.67 8.80
N PHE A 49 -2.02 -11.91 10.06
CA PHE A 49 -1.94 -13.23 10.66
C PHE A 49 -3.00 -14.14 10.03
N ILE A 50 -2.55 -15.22 9.39
CA ILE A 50 -3.43 -16.15 8.67
C ILE A 50 -3.25 -17.61 9.12
N GLY A 51 -3.13 -17.83 10.41
CA GLY A 51 -3.08 -19.19 10.97
C GLY A 51 -1.74 -19.91 10.86
N LEU A 52 -0.73 -19.32 10.23
CA LEU A 52 0.62 -19.85 10.18
C LEU A 52 1.56 -18.89 10.92
N PRO A 53 1.70 -19.08 12.25
CA PRO A 53 2.45 -18.10 13.07
C PRO A 53 3.89 -17.88 12.62
N LEU A 54 4.54 -18.92 12.13
CA LEU A 54 5.93 -18.82 11.71
C LEU A 54 6.11 -17.90 10.50
N VAL A 55 5.24 -18.05 9.50
CA VAL A 55 5.27 -17.21 8.29
C VAL A 55 5.02 -15.75 8.63
N TRP A 56 3.98 -15.50 9.44
CA TRP A 56 3.66 -14.15 9.90
C TRP A 56 4.81 -13.52 10.68
N LEU A 57 5.43 -14.28 11.58
CA LEU A 57 6.56 -13.81 12.39
C LEU A 57 7.75 -13.41 11.52
N VAL A 58 8.08 -14.23 10.53
CA VAL A 58 9.18 -13.92 9.60
C VAL A 58 8.91 -12.63 8.84
N ARG A 59 7.69 -12.46 8.31
CA ARG A 59 7.32 -11.23 7.60
C ARG A 59 7.40 -10.00 8.50
N ARG A 60 6.97 -10.15 9.75
CA ARG A 60 6.99 -9.04 10.71
C ARG A 60 8.42 -8.66 11.10
N LEU A 61 9.28 -9.64 11.31
CA LEU A 61 10.69 -9.40 11.64
C LEU A 61 11.43 -8.71 10.49
N GLN A 62 11.03 -8.97 9.26
CA GLN A 62 11.59 -8.30 8.08
C GLN A 62 10.96 -6.94 7.80
N ASN A 63 10.01 -6.53 8.62
CA ASN A 63 9.32 -5.26 8.48
C ASN A 63 8.72 -5.04 7.09
N GLU A 64 8.11 -6.10 6.55
CA GLU A 64 7.42 -6.02 5.26
C GLU A 64 6.17 -5.16 5.43
N HIS A 65 6.10 -4.07 4.70
CA HIS A 65 4.98 -3.13 4.80
C HIS A 65 4.96 -2.18 3.62
N VAL A 66 3.83 -1.52 3.42
CA VAL A 66 3.74 -0.38 2.51
C VAL A 66 2.79 0.66 3.10
N ALA A 67 3.19 1.91 3.05
CA ALA A 67 2.40 3.03 3.52
C ALA A 67 2.07 3.96 2.35
N PHE A 68 0.80 4.33 2.24
CA PHE A 68 0.32 5.29 1.24
C PHE A 68 0.04 6.60 1.94
N THR A 69 0.78 7.63 1.57
CA THR A 69 0.64 8.98 2.12
C THR A 69 -0.04 9.86 1.08
N PHE A 70 -1.01 10.65 1.52
CA PHE A 70 -1.80 11.51 0.65
C PHE A 70 -1.52 12.97 0.98
N THR A 71 -1.21 13.77 -0.04
CA THR A 71 -1.00 15.21 0.11
C THR A 71 -1.91 15.93 -0.85
N GLU A 72 -2.87 16.67 -0.32
CA GLU A 72 -3.80 17.43 -1.13
C GLU A 72 -3.13 18.67 -1.71
N GLN A 73 -3.29 18.85 -3.01
CA GLN A 73 -2.75 20.03 -3.71
C GLN A 73 -3.83 20.61 -4.63
N GLY A 74 -4.80 21.30 -4.00
CA GLY A 74 -5.93 21.87 -4.73
C GLY A 74 -6.85 20.79 -5.30
N PRO A 75 -7.10 20.77 -6.61
CA PRO A 75 -8.00 19.80 -7.22
C PRO A 75 -7.39 18.41 -7.39
N VAL A 76 -6.09 18.25 -7.13
CA VAL A 76 -5.39 16.97 -7.27
C VAL A 76 -4.81 16.53 -5.93
N THR A 77 -4.49 15.24 -5.82
CA THR A 77 -3.86 14.67 -4.62
C THR A 77 -2.61 13.90 -5.03
N ASP A 78 -1.50 14.22 -4.39
CA ASP A 78 -0.27 13.44 -4.56
C ASP A 78 -0.31 12.26 -3.61
N VAL A 79 0.00 11.08 -4.14
CA VAL A 79 0.04 9.84 -3.38
C VAL A 79 1.44 9.27 -3.45
N ARG A 80 2.01 9.01 -2.28
CA ARG A 80 3.31 8.35 -2.18
C ARG A 80 3.15 7.00 -1.52
N ALA A 81 3.62 5.95 -2.22
CA ALA A 81 3.72 4.62 -1.66
C ALA A 81 5.17 4.37 -1.26
N ALA A 82 5.40 4.10 0.01
CA ALA A 82 6.74 3.86 0.53
C ALA A 82 6.73 2.66 1.46
N GLY A 83 7.76 1.83 1.37
CA GLY A 83 7.88 0.67 2.22
C GLY A 83 8.84 -0.37 1.67
N ARG A 84 8.65 -1.60 2.13
CA ARG A 84 9.46 -2.75 1.73
C ARG A 84 8.55 -3.95 1.54
N LEU A 85 8.53 -4.48 0.32
CA LEU A 85 7.67 -5.60 -0.04
C LEU A 85 8.46 -6.69 -0.76
N ARG A 86 7.97 -7.91 -0.63
CA ARG A 86 8.51 -9.07 -1.35
C ARG A 86 7.75 -9.32 -2.64
N GLY A 87 8.47 -9.89 -3.60
CA GLY A 87 7.94 -10.57 -4.77
C GLY A 87 6.57 -10.13 -5.23
N ARG A 88 5.57 -10.95 -4.96
CA ARG A 88 4.20 -10.71 -5.43
C ARG A 88 3.60 -9.40 -4.92
N ALA A 89 3.76 -9.10 -3.64
CA ALA A 89 3.21 -7.87 -3.08
C ALA A 89 3.84 -6.64 -3.71
N HIS A 90 5.14 -6.66 -3.95
CA HIS A 90 5.83 -5.58 -4.64
C HIS A 90 5.28 -5.40 -6.05
N THR A 91 5.12 -6.49 -6.80
CA THR A 91 4.58 -6.48 -8.15
C THR A 91 3.15 -5.92 -8.17
N GLU A 92 2.30 -6.38 -7.25
CA GLU A 92 0.92 -5.93 -7.17
C GLU A 92 0.79 -4.42 -6.93
N VAL A 93 1.59 -3.87 -6.01
CA VAL A 93 1.58 -2.43 -5.73
C VAL A 93 2.13 -1.65 -6.93
N THR A 94 3.22 -2.11 -7.51
CA THR A 94 3.83 -1.45 -8.66
C THR A 94 2.87 -1.39 -9.85
N GLU A 95 2.19 -2.48 -10.15
CA GLU A 95 1.20 -2.53 -11.23
C GLU A 95 -0.02 -1.67 -10.93
N ALA A 96 -0.51 -1.71 -9.71
CA ALA A 96 -1.69 -0.93 -9.33
C ALA A 96 -1.44 0.58 -9.43
N LEU A 97 -0.28 1.06 -9.00
CA LEU A 97 0.06 2.47 -9.01
C LEU A 97 0.75 2.90 -10.31
N GLY A 98 1.49 2.01 -10.93
CA GLY A 98 2.13 2.29 -12.20
C GLY A 98 1.14 2.48 -13.35
N GLY A 99 -0.09 2.02 -13.18
CA GLY A 99 -1.19 2.30 -14.09
C GLY A 99 -1.05 1.72 -15.50
N ARG A 100 -0.24 0.68 -15.64
CA ARG A 100 0.09 0.24 -17.00
C ARG A 100 0.14 -1.24 -17.18
#